data_920e7ce261f1317a34889f03e579f9f3
#
_entry.id   920e7ce261f1317a34889f03e579f9f3
#
_cell.length_a   1.000
_cell.length_b   1.000
_cell.length_c   1.000
_cell.angle_alpha   90.00
_cell.angle_beta   90.00
_cell.angle_gamma   90.00
#
_symmetry.space_group_name_H-M   'P 1'
#
loop_
_entity.id
_entity.type
_entity.pdbx_description
1 polymer ?
#
loop_
_entity_poly.entity_id
_entity_poly.type
_entity_poly.pdbx_seq_one_letter_code
_entity_poly.pdbx_strand_id
1 'polypeptide(L)'
;MLSDYLQTVDWSRAQFAMTAIYHWLFVPLTLGLGFIIAIMETLYVRTGDPFWKRTTKFWMRLFGINFAIGVATGIILEFEFGTNWSNYSHFVGDIFGAPLAVEGIMAFFMESTFIAIMFFGWNKVSKGFHLTATWLTAIGANLSALWILVANAWMQHPVGCTFNLETVRNEMTSFWEVLFSPVAMNKFFHTITSSFVLAALFVVGVSAWYLLRHREQKMARKSIAIASAFGFVFALVTAMTGDKSGAVIARVQPMKLAAMEALYDGQQGAPLTAIGIVRPEAERTSNEDAFYFKIDIPKLLSIMSFRDADAYVAGINDLVNGNEKYGVMSAAEKMERGRVAVGELARYRAALEAGDQAVIDQITAKFDPSKPEGEEFLREYFAYFGYGYLDTPQQVVPNVPLLFYSFRVMVGAGCFFILLLGVIWWLNRKDKLADRRWLLRVAVWSIPLAYLASQAGWVLAEVGRQPWAIQDLMPVGIAASKIGPGSVSATFFIFLALFTALLIAELSIMFRQIKIGPENEKQ
;
A
#
# COMPACT_ATOMS: atom_id res chain seq x y z
N MET A 1 25.72 22.22 -5.69
CA MET A 1 25.17 21.81 -4.37
C MET A 1 23.65 21.70 -4.37
N LEU A 2 22.85 22.77 -4.51
CA LEU A 2 21.37 22.64 -4.50
C LEU A 2 20.85 21.81 -5.67
N SER A 3 21.34 22.05 -6.88
CA SER A 3 21.00 21.27 -8.08
C SER A 3 21.32 19.79 -7.92
N ASP A 4 22.46 19.45 -7.33
CA ASP A 4 22.87 18.06 -7.12
C ASP A 4 21.99 17.38 -6.07
N TYR A 5 21.60 18.12 -5.02
CA TYR A 5 20.69 17.61 -4.01
C TYR A 5 19.29 17.33 -4.57
N LEU A 6 18.74 18.22 -5.40
CA LEU A 6 17.45 17.98 -6.07
C LEU A 6 17.51 16.76 -6.98
N GLN A 7 18.61 16.57 -7.73
CA GLN A 7 18.81 15.35 -8.52
C GLN A 7 18.91 14.09 -7.64
N THR A 8 19.56 14.18 -6.47
CA THR A 8 19.60 13.06 -5.50
C THR A 8 18.19 12.70 -5.03
N VAL A 9 17.35 13.67 -4.72
CA VAL A 9 15.94 13.46 -4.33
C VAL A 9 15.17 12.75 -5.45
N ASP A 10 15.31 13.20 -6.68
CA ASP A 10 14.60 12.61 -7.83
C ASP A 10 15.03 11.17 -8.09
N TRP A 11 16.34 10.88 -8.07
CA TRP A 11 16.85 9.53 -8.22
C TRP A 11 16.44 8.62 -7.06
N SER A 12 16.45 9.13 -5.82
CA SER A 12 16.00 8.36 -4.64
C SER A 12 14.52 8.03 -4.72
N ARG A 13 13.68 8.97 -5.18
CA ARG A 13 12.25 8.73 -5.44
C ARG A 13 12.03 7.68 -6.52
N ALA A 14 12.76 7.79 -7.64
CA ALA A 14 12.67 6.84 -8.75
C ALA A 14 13.10 5.43 -8.30
N GLN A 15 14.19 5.32 -7.55
CA GLN A 15 14.71 4.05 -7.04
C GLN A 15 13.71 3.40 -6.07
N PHE A 16 13.21 4.15 -5.08
CA PHE A 16 12.22 3.63 -4.14
C PHE A 16 10.93 3.18 -4.84
N ALA A 17 10.42 3.98 -5.77
CA ALA A 17 9.22 3.63 -6.54
C ALA A 17 9.45 2.35 -7.37
N MET A 18 10.59 2.23 -8.04
CA MET A 18 10.96 1.05 -8.82
C MET A 18 11.06 -0.19 -7.92
N THR A 19 11.78 -0.10 -6.80
CA THR A 19 11.95 -1.23 -5.86
C THR A 19 10.60 -1.65 -5.27
N ALA A 20 9.76 -0.69 -4.85
CA ALA A 20 8.43 -0.97 -4.32
C ALA A 20 7.51 -1.63 -5.37
N ILE A 21 7.52 -1.18 -6.63
CA ILE A 21 6.75 -1.78 -7.73
C ILE A 21 7.17 -3.22 -7.96
N TYR A 22 8.49 -3.50 -8.03
CA TYR A 22 8.97 -4.88 -8.20
C TYR A 22 8.63 -5.76 -7.00
N HIS A 23 8.88 -5.30 -5.78
CA HIS A 23 8.54 -6.04 -4.56
C HIS A 23 7.04 -6.39 -4.50
N TRP A 24 6.19 -5.45 -4.86
CA TRP A 24 4.73 -5.66 -4.85
C TRP A 24 4.21 -6.57 -5.96
N LEU A 25 5.04 -7.01 -6.91
CA LEU A 25 4.68 -8.10 -7.83
C LEU A 25 4.65 -9.47 -7.12
N PHE A 26 5.39 -9.64 -6.01
CA PHE A 26 5.53 -10.92 -5.32
C PHE A 26 4.68 -11.00 -4.06
N VAL A 27 4.59 -9.92 -3.30
CA VAL A 27 3.93 -9.89 -1.98
C VAL A 27 2.46 -10.32 -2.03
N PRO A 28 1.57 -9.77 -2.88
CA PRO A 28 0.14 -10.09 -2.83
C PRO A 28 -0.14 -11.57 -3.10
N LEU A 29 0.61 -12.18 -4.00
CA LEU A 29 0.46 -13.61 -4.28
C LEU A 29 0.88 -14.45 -3.08
N THR A 30 1.99 -14.11 -2.41
CA THR A 30 2.44 -14.79 -1.19
C THR A 30 1.37 -14.72 -0.09
N LEU A 31 0.85 -13.53 0.20
CA LEU A 31 -0.11 -13.31 1.29
C LEU A 31 -1.38 -14.16 1.14
N GLY A 32 -1.93 -14.21 -0.09
CA GLY A 32 -3.19 -14.92 -0.31
C GLY A 32 -3.03 -16.41 -0.64
N LEU A 33 -1.99 -16.78 -1.40
CA LEU A 33 -1.79 -18.17 -1.82
C LEU A 33 -1.49 -19.08 -0.63
N GLY A 34 -0.77 -18.58 0.38
CA GLY A 34 -0.52 -19.31 1.63
C GLY A 34 -1.81 -19.78 2.32
N PHE A 35 -2.82 -18.91 2.41
CA PHE A 35 -4.14 -19.27 2.96
C PHE A 35 -4.88 -20.32 2.11
N ILE A 36 -4.89 -20.17 0.80
CA ILE A 36 -5.53 -21.13 -0.11
C ILE A 36 -4.86 -22.51 0.01
N ILE A 37 -3.53 -22.56 0.12
CA ILE A 37 -2.76 -23.79 0.35
C ILE A 37 -3.13 -24.42 1.71
N ALA A 38 -3.17 -23.63 2.77
CA ALA A 38 -3.52 -24.10 4.11
C ALA A 38 -4.96 -24.68 4.16
N ILE A 39 -5.91 -24.10 3.42
CA ILE A 39 -7.26 -24.63 3.25
C ILE A 39 -7.22 -26.00 2.54
N MET A 40 -6.46 -26.13 1.45
CA MET A 40 -6.33 -27.37 0.70
C MET A 40 -5.64 -28.46 1.53
N GLU A 41 -4.63 -28.10 2.31
CA GLU A 41 -3.97 -29.05 3.23
C GLU A 41 -4.89 -29.46 4.39
N THR A 42 -5.71 -28.56 4.90
CA THR A 42 -6.76 -28.89 5.88
C THR A 42 -7.70 -29.95 5.34
N LEU A 43 -8.08 -29.89 4.06
CA LEU A 43 -8.88 -30.92 3.41
C LEU A 43 -8.13 -32.25 3.32
N TYR A 44 -6.82 -32.24 3.02
CA TYR A 44 -5.99 -33.43 3.04
C TYR A 44 -5.98 -34.11 4.43
N VAL A 45 -5.73 -33.32 5.48
CA VAL A 45 -5.63 -33.85 6.84
C VAL A 45 -6.97 -34.42 7.32
N ARG A 46 -8.10 -33.77 6.97
CA ARG A 46 -9.46 -34.21 7.36
C ARG A 46 -9.96 -35.41 6.58
N THR A 47 -9.65 -35.51 5.29
CA THR A 47 -10.20 -36.56 4.42
C THR A 47 -9.25 -37.72 4.23
N GLY A 48 -7.95 -37.53 4.43
CA GLY A 48 -6.92 -38.49 4.11
C GLY A 48 -6.70 -38.75 2.61
N ASP A 49 -7.43 -38.04 1.72
CA ASP A 49 -7.39 -38.26 0.27
C ASP A 49 -6.04 -37.76 -0.31
N PRO A 50 -5.22 -38.64 -0.91
CA PRO A 50 -3.94 -38.29 -1.55
C PRO A 50 -4.08 -37.23 -2.63
N PHE A 51 -5.24 -37.10 -3.24
CA PHE A 51 -5.55 -36.05 -4.22
C PHE A 51 -5.26 -34.66 -3.65
N TRP A 52 -5.70 -34.38 -2.42
CA TRP A 52 -5.48 -33.08 -1.79
C TRP A 52 -4.01 -32.87 -1.45
N LYS A 53 -3.26 -33.89 -1.02
CA LYS A 53 -1.82 -33.81 -0.80
C LYS A 53 -1.08 -33.41 -2.08
N ARG A 54 -1.39 -34.06 -3.21
CA ARG A 54 -0.82 -33.77 -4.53
C ARG A 54 -1.15 -32.35 -4.98
N THR A 55 -2.40 -31.92 -4.82
CA THR A 55 -2.86 -30.57 -5.16
C THR A 55 -2.17 -29.52 -4.31
N THR A 56 -2.10 -29.71 -3.00
CA THR A 56 -1.40 -28.80 -2.06
C THR A 56 0.06 -28.64 -2.43
N LYS A 57 0.78 -29.73 -2.67
CA LYS A 57 2.20 -29.70 -3.08
C LYS A 57 2.43 -28.92 -4.38
N PHE A 58 1.49 -29.00 -5.33
CA PHE A 58 1.58 -28.21 -6.57
C PHE A 58 1.52 -26.71 -6.29
N TRP A 59 0.50 -26.25 -5.56
CA TRP A 59 0.35 -24.83 -5.23
C TRP A 59 1.45 -24.34 -4.30
N MET A 60 1.89 -25.15 -3.35
CA MET A 60 3.02 -24.88 -2.45
C MET A 60 4.33 -24.65 -3.22
N ARG A 61 4.57 -25.39 -4.31
CA ARG A 61 5.74 -25.17 -5.17
C ARG A 61 5.71 -23.79 -5.84
N LEU A 62 4.56 -23.39 -6.36
CA LEU A 62 4.40 -22.04 -6.95
C LEU A 62 4.55 -20.94 -5.90
N PHE A 63 4.01 -21.16 -4.71
CA PHE A 63 4.21 -20.28 -3.56
C PHE A 63 5.68 -20.09 -3.22
N GLY A 64 6.45 -21.18 -3.13
CA GLY A 64 7.88 -21.10 -2.75
C GLY A 64 8.74 -20.36 -3.76
N ILE A 65 8.46 -20.49 -5.07
CA ILE A 65 9.16 -19.74 -6.11
C ILE A 65 8.93 -18.24 -5.91
N ASN A 66 7.68 -17.83 -5.76
CA ASN A 66 7.28 -16.44 -5.57
C ASN A 66 7.81 -15.87 -4.23
N PHE A 67 7.71 -16.64 -3.15
CA PHE A 67 8.15 -16.23 -1.82
C PHE A 67 9.64 -15.89 -1.78
N ALA A 68 10.50 -16.73 -2.38
CA ALA A 68 11.95 -16.54 -2.36
C ALA A 68 12.36 -15.19 -2.99
N ILE A 69 11.73 -14.81 -4.10
CA ILE A 69 12.02 -13.54 -4.77
C ILE A 69 11.41 -12.36 -3.99
N GLY A 70 10.21 -12.55 -3.43
CA GLY A 70 9.58 -11.56 -2.57
C GLY A 70 10.45 -11.15 -1.39
N VAL A 71 11.05 -12.12 -0.67
CA VAL A 71 11.97 -11.85 0.44
C VAL A 71 13.21 -11.08 -0.04
N ALA A 72 13.82 -11.49 -1.14
CA ALA A 72 15.03 -10.84 -1.66
C ALA A 72 14.79 -9.35 -2.02
N THR A 73 13.65 -9.05 -2.65
CA THR A 73 13.30 -7.66 -3.01
C THR A 73 12.88 -6.83 -1.80
N GLY A 74 12.27 -7.45 -0.78
CA GLY A 74 11.88 -6.79 0.47
C GLY A 74 13.09 -6.31 1.27
N ILE A 75 14.09 -7.15 1.43
CA ILE A 75 15.34 -6.79 2.13
C ILE A 75 15.99 -5.56 1.49
N ILE A 76 16.02 -5.49 0.15
CA ILE A 76 16.61 -4.33 -0.55
C ILE A 76 15.79 -3.06 -0.28
N LEU A 77 14.45 -3.16 -0.27
CA LEU A 77 13.57 -2.03 0.04
C LEU A 77 13.81 -1.48 1.45
N GLU A 78 14.04 -2.35 2.44
CA GLU A 78 14.38 -1.93 3.80
C GLU A 78 15.72 -1.21 3.87
N PHE A 79 16.74 -1.69 3.16
CA PHE A 79 18.04 -1.01 3.12
C PHE A 79 17.96 0.40 2.53
N GLU A 80 17.04 0.68 1.61
CA GLU A 80 16.87 2.02 1.03
C GLU A 80 16.49 3.08 2.07
N PHE A 81 15.83 2.73 3.16
CA PHE A 81 15.54 3.66 4.25
C PHE A 81 16.81 4.18 4.94
N GLY A 82 17.82 3.33 5.09
CA GLY A 82 19.11 3.74 5.66
C GLY A 82 20.03 4.44 4.65
N THR A 83 20.00 4.03 3.39
CA THR A 83 20.91 4.55 2.36
C THR A 83 20.39 5.84 1.71
N ASN A 84 19.17 5.81 1.19
CA ASN A 84 18.62 6.90 0.37
C ASN A 84 17.76 7.90 1.19
N TRP A 85 17.25 7.47 2.35
CA TRP A 85 16.27 8.21 3.15
C TRP A 85 16.70 8.38 4.61
N SER A 86 18.01 8.62 4.85
CA SER A 86 18.57 8.71 6.20
C SER A 86 17.98 9.84 7.05
N ASN A 87 17.65 11.00 6.45
CA ASN A 87 17.01 12.08 7.18
C ASN A 87 15.60 11.69 7.65
N TYR A 88 14.84 10.98 6.79
CA TYR A 88 13.57 10.39 7.19
C TYR A 88 13.77 9.40 8.35
N SER A 89 14.66 8.43 8.20
CA SER A 89 14.91 7.40 9.21
C SER A 89 15.36 7.98 10.55
N HIS A 90 16.13 9.07 10.52
CA HIS A 90 16.51 9.81 11.73
C HIS A 90 15.29 10.48 12.39
N PHE A 91 14.43 11.13 11.60
CA PHE A 91 13.29 11.89 12.09
C PHE A 91 12.20 11.02 12.73
N VAL A 92 11.97 9.81 12.18
CA VAL A 92 10.93 8.88 12.68
C VAL A 92 11.44 7.94 13.76
N GLY A 93 12.75 7.73 13.88
CA GLY A 93 13.40 6.98 14.95
C GLY A 93 12.73 5.64 15.28
N ASP A 94 12.24 5.54 16.51
CA ASP A 94 11.58 4.36 17.07
C ASP A 94 10.18 4.08 16.50
N ILE A 95 9.48 5.09 16.00
CA ILE A 95 8.13 4.94 15.41
C ILE A 95 8.15 4.02 14.18
N PHE A 96 9.21 4.10 13.39
CA PHE A 96 9.44 3.21 12.26
C PHE A 96 10.22 1.96 12.67
N GLY A 97 11.23 2.12 13.53
CA GLY A 97 12.11 1.04 13.96
C GLY A 97 11.42 -0.02 14.80
N ALA A 98 10.48 0.34 15.70
CA ALA A 98 9.80 -0.63 16.54
C ALA A 98 8.91 -1.61 15.75
N PRO A 99 8.03 -1.19 14.82
CA PRO A 99 7.32 -2.12 13.94
C PRO A 99 8.25 -3.04 13.16
N LEU A 100 9.33 -2.53 12.57
CA LEU A 100 10.30 -3.35 11.81
C LEU A 100 11.05 -4.34 12.69
N ALA A 101 11.42 -3.95 13.93
CA ALA A 101 12.05 -4.87 14.88
C ALA A 101 11.11 -6.03 15.28
N VAL A 102 9.83 -5.73 15.52
CA VAL A 102 8.82 -6.74 15.81
C VAL A 102 8.58 -7.63 14.59
N GLU A 103 8.55 -7.08 13.38
CA GLU A 103 8.50 -7.84 12.14
C GLU A 103 9.66 -8.83 12.05
N GLY A 104 10.89 -8.37 12.21
CA GLY A 104 12.08 -9.22 12.16
C GLY A 104 12.05 -10.35 13.19
N ILE A 105 11.69 -10.05 14.43
CA ILE A 105 11.68 -11.04 15.54
C ILE A 105 10.50 -12.01 15.42
N MET A 106 9.29 -11.52 15.21
CA MET A 106 8.09 -12.37 15.24
C MET A 106 7.75 -12.97 13.87
N ALA A 107 7.65 -12.14 12.83
CA ALA A 107 7.18 -12.61 11.55
C ALA A 107 8.27 -13.37 10.79
N PHE A 108 9.43 -12.79 10.60
CA PHE A 108 10.52 -13.40 9.82
C PHE A 108 11.04 -14.70 10.45
N PHE A 109 11.23 -14.76 11.77
CA PHE A 109 11.63 -16.02 12.43
C PHE A 109 10.54 -17.08 12.36
N MET A 110 9.27 -16.69 12.51
CA MET A 110 8.15 -17.62 12.36
C MET A 110 8.08 -18.15 10.94
N GLU A 111 8.18 -17.29 9.93
CA GLU A 111 8.17 -17.70 8.53
C GLU A 111 9.34 -18.62 8.19
N SER A 112 10.57 -18.23 8.50
CA SER A 112 11.77 -19.01 8.16
C SER A 112 11.77 -20.40 8.81
N THR A 113 11.27 -20.51 10.04
CA THR A 113 11.17 -21.78 10.75
C THR A 113 10.10 -22.70 10.14
N PHE A 114 8.89 -22.17 9.95
CA PHE A 114 7.76 -22.99 9.53
C PHE A 114 7.73 -23.25 8.03
N ILE A 115 8.30 -22.39 7.19
CA ILE A 115 8.42 -22.64 5.76
C ILE A 115 9.31 -23.86 5.47
N ALA A 116 10.37 -24.06 6.25
CA ALA A 116 11.21 -25.25 6.12
C ALA A 116 10.43 -26.55 6.42
N ILE A 117 9.57 -26.52 7.44
CA ILE A 117 8.68 -27.65 7.76
C ILE A 117 7.64 -27.83 6.67
N MET A 118 7.04 -26.76 6.19
CA MET A 118 6.04 -26.76 5.12
C MET A 118 6.58 -27.44 3.83
N PHE A 119 7.84 -27.18 3.45
CA PHE A 119 8.42 -27.78 2.24
C PHE A 119 9.03 -29.16 2.46
N PHE A 120 9.72 -29.39 3.56
CA PHE A 120 10.53 -30.58 3.81
C PHE A 120 9.97 -31.54 4.87
N GLY A 121 8.85 -31.17 5.52
CA GLY A 121 8.26 -31.91 6.63
C GLY A 121 7.31 -33.05 6.26
N TRP A 122 6.84 -33.15 5.00
CA TRP A 122 5.76 -34.04 4.56
C TRP A 122 5.81 -35.47 5.08
N ASN A 123 6.99 -36.06 5.19
CA ASN A 123 7.20 -37.44 5.66
C ASN A 123 8.05 -37.49 6.94
N LYS A 124 8.34 -36.35 7.56
CA LYS A 124 9.21 -36.26 8.74
C LYS A 124 8.48 -35.89 10.02
N VAL A 125 7.32 -35.26 9.88
CA VAL A 125 6.48 -34.84 11.01
C VAL A 125 5.05 -35.36 10.87
N SER A 126 4.26 -35.30 11.94
CA SER A 126 2.85 -35.67 11.89
C SER A 126 2.06 -34.76 10.95
N LYS A 127 0.97 -35.29 10.34
CA LYS A 127 0.11 -34.50 9.44
C LYS A 127 -0.45 -33.26 10.11
N GLY A 128 -0.83 -33.33 11.38
CA GLY A 128 -1.35 -32.21 12.16
C GLY A 128 -0.29 -31.13 12.37
N PHE A 129 0.94 -31.51 12.73
CA PHE A 129 2.02 -30.55 12.91
C PHE A 129 2.45 -29.89 11.58
N HIS A 130 2.46 -30.64 10.48
CA HIS A 130 2.71 -30.08 9.15
C HIS A 130 1.67 -29.04 8.76
N LEU A 131 0.38 -29.35 8.95
CA LEU A 131 -0.72 -28.42 8.72
C LEU A 131 -0.58 -27.15 9.59
N THR A 132 -0.23 -27.32 10.87
CA THR A 132 0.03 -26.16 11.76
C THR A 132 1.16 -25.29 11.22
N ALA A 133 2.25 -25.90 10.74
CA ALA A 133 3.36 -25.17 10.13
C ALA A 133 2.92 -24.39 8.88
N THR A 134 2.08 -24.97 8.02
CA THR A 134 1.53 -24.30 6.85
C THR A 134 0.65 -23.10 7.22
N TRP A 135 -0.23 -23.25 8.23
CA TRP A 135 -1.02 -22.12 8.73
C TRP A 135 -0.17 -21.04 9.37
N LEU A 136 0.85 -21.40 10.15
CA LEU A 136 1.75 -20.44 10.78
C LEU A 136 2.59 -19.70 9.75
N THR A 137 3.03 -20.34 8.66
CA THR A 137 3.70 -19.67 7.54
C THR A 137 2.76 -18.65 6.87
N ALA A 138 1.50 -19.03 6.59
CA ALA A 138 0.54 -18.11 5.99
C ALA A 138 0.18 -16.94 6.90
N ILE A 139 0.02 -17.17 8.20
CA ILE A 139 -0.24 -16.12 9.20
C ILE A 139 1.00 -15.23 9.37
N GLY A 140 2.20 -15.83 9.42
CA GLY A 140 3.46 -15.09 9.54
C GLY A 140 3.65 -14.07 8.44
N ALA A 141 3.45 -14.48 7.18
CA ALA A 141 3.51 -13.57 6.03
C ALA A 141 2.55 -12.39 6.17
N ASN A 142 1.33 -12.63 6.66
CA ASN A 142 0.36 -11.57 6.87
C ASN A 142 0.67 -10.69 8.09
N LEU A 143 1.32 -11.22 9.12
CA LEU A 143 1.83 -10.44 10.26
C LEU A 143 3.02 -9.57 9.86
N SER A 144 3.92 -10.07 8.99
CA SER A 144 4.99 -9.25 8.40
C SER A 144 4.37 -8.04 7.68
N ALA A 145 3.40 -8.28 6.80
CA ALA A 145 2.68 -7.20 6.13
C ALA A 145 1.99 -6.22 7.09
N LEU A 146 1.51 -6.66 8.28
CA LEU A 146 0.92 -5.77 9.27
C LEU A 146 1.90 -4.68 9.71
N TRP A 147 3.12 -5.07 10.07
CA TRP A 147 4.08 -4.14 10.64
C TRP A 147 4.53 -3.06 9.66
N ILE A 148 4.86 -3.44 8.43
CA ILE A 148 5.24 -2.44 7.41
C ILE A 148 4.04 -1.57 6.99
N LEU A 149 2.81 -2.10 6.99
CA LEU A 149 1.62 -1.33 6.69
C LEU A 149 1.25 -0.35 7.81
N VAL A 150 1.52 -0.68 9.07
CA VAL A 150 1.38 0.23 10.21
C VAL A 150 2.36 1.40 10.07
N ALA A 151 3.64 1.12 9.79
CA ALA A 151 4.63 2.16 9.54
C ALA A 151 4.25 3.06 8.36
N ASN A 152 3.81 2.48 7.25
CA ASN A 152 3.33 3.24 6.09
C ASN A 152 2.05 4.05 6.37
N ALA A 153 1.14 3.53 7.19
CA ALA A 153 -0.07 4.24 7.59
C ALA A 153 0.25 5.45 8.47
N TRP A 154 1.22 5.30 9.38
CA TRP A 154 1.71 6.42 10.19
C TRP A 154 2.28 7.56 9.35
N MET A 155 3.01 7.25 8.29
CA MET A 155 3.50 8.27 7.33
C MET A 155 2.36 9.07 6.68
N GLN A 156 1.17 8.49 6.56
CA GLN A 156 -0.01 9.12 5.96
C GLN A 156 -0.89 9.84 6.99
N HIS A 157 -0.79 9.45 8.26
CA HIS A 157 -1.50 10.06 9.38
C HIS A 157 -0.70 9.84 10.67
N PRO A 158 0.24 10.74 10.99
CA PRO A 158 1.11 10.62 12.16
C PRO A 158 0.29 10.82 13.46
N VAL A 159 0.22 9.76 14.27
CA VAL A 159 -0.46 9.72 15.57
C VAL A 159 0.37 8.95 16.58
N GLY A 160 0.11 9.10 17.87
CA GLY A 160 0.79 8.37 18.94
C GLY A 160 2.27 8.73 19.09
N CYS A 161 2.64 9.95 18.73
CA CYS A 161 4.00 10.47 18.82
C CYS A 161 4.03 11.93 19.28
N THR A 162 5.18 12.34 19.79
CA THR A 162 5.46 13.72 20.18
C THR A 162 6.80 14.12 19.62
N PHE A 163 6.93 15.38 19.19
CA PHE A 163 8.20 15.90 18.73
C PHE A 163 9.10 16.22 19.93
N ASN A 164 10.28 15.61 19.97
CA ASN A 164 11.32 15.93 20.95
C ASN A 164 12.30 16.94 20.36
N LEU A 165 12.37 18.11 20.98
CA LEU A 165 13.20 19.22 20.52
C LEU A 165 14.71 18.93 20.67
N GLU A 166 15.12 18.20 21.71
CA GLU A 166 16.53 17.89 21.98
C GLU A 166 17.11 16.92 20.93
N THR A 167 16.33 15.89 20.59
CA THR A 167 16.74 14.87 19.61
C THR A 167 16.39 15.25 18.18
N VAL A 168 15.52 16.25 17.99
CA VAL A 168 14.95 16.69 16.70
C VAL A 168 14.27 15.51 15.98
N ARG A 169 13.49 14.73 16.73
CA ARG A 169 12.78 13.53 16.27
C ARG A 169 11.33 13.53 16.74
N ASN A 170 10.50 12.84 15.97
CA ASN A 170 9.23 12.37 16.52
C ASN A 170 9.49 11.08 17.29
N GLU A 171 9.12 11.08 18.55
CA GLU A 171 9.28 9.93 19.45
C GLU A 171 7.92 9.30 19.75
N MET A 172 7.88 7.99 19.83
CA MET A 172 6.65 7.24 20.07
C MET A 172 6.20 7.43 21.54
N THR A 173 4.99 7.95 21.72
CA THR A 173 4.35 8.07 23.03
C THR A 173 3.37 6.95 23.30
N SER A 174 2.77 6.36 22.26
CA SER A 174 1.81 5.27 22.39
C SER A 174 1.90 4.28 21.23
N PHE A 175 2.54 3.14 21.48
CA PHE A 175 2.60 2.03 20.51
C PHE A 175 1.21 1.56 20.07
N TRP A 176 0.26 1.48 21.01
CA TRP A 176 -1.09 1.00 20.72
C TRP A 176 -1.89 1.98 19.86
N GLU A 177 -1.69 3.28 20.02
CA GLU A 177 -2.30 4.30 19.18
C GLU A 177 -1.78 4.25 17.74
N VAL A 178 -0.47 4.04 17.57
CA VAL A 178 0.14 3.82 16.25
C VAL A 178 -0.42 2.55 15.60
N LEU A 179 -0.40 1.43 16.32
CA LEU A 179 -0.81 0.11 15.81
C LEU A 179 -2.31 0.08 15.46
N PHE A 180 -3.18 0.55 16.34
CA PHE A 180 -4.63 0.49 16.18
C PHE A 180 -5.24 1.77 15.61
N SER A 181 -4.43 2.65 15.02
CA SER A 181 -4.98 3.81 14.34
C SER A 181 -6.00 3.37 13.27
N PRO A 182 -7.11 4.11 13.11
CA PRO A 182 -8.10 3.78 12.08
C PRO A 182 -7.52 3.66 10.67
N VAL A 183 -6.50 4.48 10.37
CA VAL A 183 -5.78 4.45 9.09
C VAL A 183 -4.98 3.15 8.94
N ALA A 184 -4.21 2.75 9.98
CA ALA A 184 -3.38 1.54 9.96
C ALA A 184 -4.25 0.28 9.81
N MET A 185 -5.28 0.15 10.63
CA MET A 185 -6.16 -1.02 10.59
C MET A 185 -6.91 -1.11 9.26
N ASN A 186 -7.47 -0.01 8.78
CA ASN A 186 -8.18 -0.03 7.50
C ASN A 186 -7.23 -0.35 6.34
N LYS A 187 -6.03 0.24 6.32
CA LYS A 187 -5.01 -0.03 5.31
C LYS A 187 -4.58 -1.49 5.31
N PHE A 188 -4.33 -2.05 6.49
CA PHE A 188 -4.00 -3.47 6.64
C PHE A 188 -5.07 -4.38 6.04
N PHE A 189 -6.33 -4.25 6.50
CA PHE A 189 -7.39 -5.11 6.03
C PHE A 189 -7.66 -4.94 4.53
N HIS A 190 -7.63 -3.72 4.00
CA HIS A 190 -7.81 -3.49 2.56
C HIS A 190 -6.70 -4.14 1.73
N THR A 191 -5.44 -3.99 2.15
CA THR A 191 -4.28 -4.55 1.46
C THR A 191 -4.27 -6.08 1.51
N ILE A 192 -4.56 -6.68 2.67
CA ILE A 192 -4.59 -8.14 2.80
C ILE A 192 -5.75 -8.74 2.00
N THR A 193 -6.95 -8.18 2.10
CA THR A 193 -8.11 -8.73 1.39
C THR A 193 -7.97 -8.58 -0.12
N SER A 194 -7.39 -7.47 -0.62
CA SER A 194 -7.07 -7.32 -2.05
C SER A 194 -6.00 -8.32 -2.52
N SER A 195 -5.02 -8.62 -1.68
CA SER A 195 -4.01 -9.67 -1.95
C SER A 195 -4.64 -11.07 -2.02
N PHE A 196 -5.64 -11.34 -1.17
CA PHE A 196 -6.41 -12.58 -1.22
C PHE A 196 -7.21 -12.71 -2.52
N VAL A 197 -7.78 -11.61 -3.03
CA VAL A 197 -8.45 -11.57 -4.34
C VAL A 197 -7.46 -11.87 -5.46
N LEU A 198 -6.29 -11.24 -5.45
CA LEU A 198 -5.24 -11.47 -6.45
C LEU A 198 -4.80 -12.95 -6.47
N ALA A 199 -4.52 -13.54 -5.31
CA ALA A 199 -4.14 -14.95 -5.21
C ALA A 199 -5.26 -15.89 -5.67
N ALA A 200 -6.51 -15.57 -5.36
CA ALA A 200 -7.66 -16.33 -5.84
C ALA A 200 -7.76 -16.28 -7.37
N LEU A 201 -7.60 -15.11 -7.98
CA LEU A 201 -7.59 -14.95 -9.44
C LEU A 201 -6.41 -15.67 -10.08
N PHE A 202 -5.24 -15.69 -9.44
CA PHE A 202 -4.10 -16.49 -9.90
C PHE A 202 -4.44 -17.99 -9.92
N VAL A 203 -4.98 -18.53 -8.83
CA VAL A 203 -5.38 -19.95 -8.75
C VAL A 203 -6.48 -20.27 -9.76
N VAL A 204 -7.49 -19.42 -9.89
CA VAL A 204 -8.59 -19.58 -10.85
C VAL A 204 -8.05 -19.51 -12.30
N GLY A 205 -7.19 -18.56 -12.62
CA GLY A 205 -6.64 -18.38 -13.96
C GLY A 205 -5.73 -19.54 -14.39
N VAL A 206 -4.81 -20.00 -13.52
CA VAL A 206 -3.97 -21.19 -13.79
C VAL A 206 -4.85 -22.43 -13.95
N SER A 207 -5.85 -22.61 -13.09
CA SER A 207 -6.78 -23.74 -13.19
C SER A 207 -7.63 -23.66 -14.46
N ALA A 208 -8.07 -22.47 -14.87
CA ALA A 208 -8.78 -22.24 -16.15
C ALA A 208 -7.90 -22.61 -17.36
N TRP A 209 -6.61 -22.31 -17.31
CA TRP A 209 -5.66 -22.75 -18.33
C TRP A 209 -5.58 -24.27 -18.45
N TYR A 210 -5.58 -24.99 -17.31
CA TYR A 210 -5.64 -26.47 -17.34
C TYR A 210 -6.94 -26.98 -17.97
N LEU A 211 -8.10 -26.39 -17.65
CA LEU A 211 -9.38 -26.76 -18.27
C LEU A 211 -9.38 -26.50 -19.79
N LEU A 212 -8.84 -25.36 -20.24
CA LEU A 212 -8.71 -25.03 -21.67
C LEU A 212 -7.83 -26.05 -22.42
N ARG A 213 -6.85 -26.65 -21.75
CA ARG A 213 -5.93 -27.67 -22.29
C ARG A 213 -6.39 -29.09 -22.03
N HIS A 214 -7.57 -29.30 -21.42
CA HIS A 214 -8.10 -30.60 -21.02
C HIS A 214 -7.14 -31.44 -20.14
N ARG A 215 -6.28 -30.76 -19.35
CA ARG A 215 -5.31 -31.37 -18.43
C ARG A 215 -5.77 -31.17 -17.00
N GLU A 216 -5.41 -32.10 -16.10
CA GLU A 216 -5.62 -32.02 -14.63
C GLU A 216 -7.02 -31.51 -14.22
N GLN A 217 -8.05 -31.94 -14.96
CA GLN A 217 -9.40 -31.35 -14.86
C GLN A 217 -9.99 -31.44 -13.45
N LYS A 218 -9.77 -32.58 -12.73
CA LYS A 218 -10.25 -32.73 -11.35
C LYS A 218 -9.58 -31.72 -10.41
N MET A 219 -8.25 -31.56 -10.51
CA MET A 219 -7.51 -30.59 -9.73
C MET A 219 -7.97 -29.18 -10.04
N ALA A 220 -8.07 -28.82 -11.32
CA ALA A 220 -8.49 -27.50 -11.75
C ALA A 220 -9.89 -27.14 -11.23
N ARG A 221 -10.89 -28.02 -11.39
CA ARG A 221 -12.25 -27.76 -10.89
C ARG A 221 -12.30 -27.61 -9.36
N LYS A 222 -11.57 -28.44 -8.62
CA LYS A 222 -11.52 -28.38 -7.17
C LYS A 222 -10.76 -27.14 -6.66
N SER A 223 -9.67 -26.77 -7.32
CA SER A 223 -8.94 -25.52 -7.02
C SER A 223 -9.79 -24.29 -7.32
N ILE A 224 -10.50 -24.25 -8.46
CA ILE A 224 -11.46 -23.18 -8.77
C ILE A 224 -12.57 -23.10 -7.72
N ALA A 225 -13.11 -24.24 -7.27
CA ALA A 225 -14.18 -24.24 -6.27
C ALA A 225 -13.77 -23.53 -4.96
N ILE A 226 -12.55 -23.78 -4.49
CA ILE A 226 -12.00 -23.16 -3.28
C ILE A 226 -11.65 -21.69 -3.56
N ALA A 227 -10.84 -21.44 -4.60
CA ALA A 227 -10.30 -20.11 -4.85
C ALA A 227 -11.37 -19.12 -5.27
N SER A 228 -12.36 -19.51 -6.09
CA SER A 228 -13.42 -18.59 -6.50
C SER A 228 -14.36 -18.22 -5.35
N ALA A 229 -14.69 -19.17 -4.46
CA ALA A 229 -15.47 -18.87 -3.26
C ALA A 229 -14.70 -17.95 -2.29
N PHE A 230 -13.45 -18.28 -2.01
CA PHE A 230 -12.55 -17.48 -1.19
C PHE A 230 -12.39 -16.07 -1.76
N GLY A 231 -12.02 -15.96 -3.04
CA GLY A 231 -11.83 -14.68 -3.70
C GLY A 231 -13.10 -13.84 -3.80
N PHE A 232 -14.27 -14.44 -4.03
CA PHE A 232 -15.54 -13.73 -4.06
C PHE A 232 -15.87 -13.08 -2.72
N VAL A 233 -15.74 -13.83 -1.62
CA VAL A 233 -15.97 -13.29 -0.27
C VAL A 233 -15.01 -12.14 0.02
N PHE A 234 -13.70 -12.33 -0.25
CA PHE A 234 -12.72 -11.28 0.03
C PHE A 234 -12.80 -10.10 -0.95
N ALA A 235 -13.31 -10.27 -2.17
CA ALA A 235 -13.58 -9.15 -3.07
C ALA A 235 -14.69 -8.24 -2.51
N LEU A 236 -15.73 -8.80 -1.90
CA LEU A 236 -16.75 -8.03 -1.20
C LEU A 236 -16.18 -7.29 0.02
N VAL A 237 -15.35 -7.97 0.81
CA VAL A 237 -14.68 -7.34 1.97
C VAL A 237 -13.73 -6.22 1.50
N THR A 238 -13.01 -6.42 0.39
CA THR A 238 -12.15 -5.39 -0.21
C THR A 238 -12.95 -4.16 -0.63
N ALA A 239 -14.13 -4.34 -1.21
CA ALA A 239 -15.01 -3.22 -1.55
C ALA A 239 -15.47 -2.46 -0.29
N MET A 240 -15.85 -3.17 0.78
CA MET A 240 -16.24 -2.54 2.05
C MET A 240 -15.09 -1.77 2.72
N THR A 241 -13.89 -2.36 2.75
CA THR A 241 -12.70 -1.68 3.31
C THR A 241 -12.24 -0.52 2.42
N GLY A 242 -12.42 -0.61 1.10
CA GLY A 242 -12.17 0.47 0.14
C GLY A 242 -13.09 1.67 0.35
N ASP A 243 -14.38 1.43 0.56
CA ASP A 243 -15.34 2.48 0.91
C ASP A 243 -14.98 3.19 2.23
N LYS A 244 -14.58 2.40 3.25
CA LYS A 244 -14.05 2.96 4.51
C LYS A 244 -12.76 3.76 4.28
N SER A 245 -11.86 3.32 3.37
CA SER A 245 -10.64 4.07 3.01
C SER A 245 -10.99 5.44 2.44
N GLY A 246 -11.97 5.54 1.55
CA GLY A 246 -12.44 6.81 1.00
C GLY A 246 -12.90 7.78 2.09
N ALA A 247 -13.71 7.31 3.04
CA ALA A 247 -14.18 8.13 4.17
C ALA A 247 -13.04 8.57 5.13
N VAL A 248 -12.02 7.74 5.32
CA VAL A 248 -10.84 8.10 6.11
C VAL A 248 -10.00 9.14 5.39
N ILE A 249 -9.71 8.93 4.09
CA ILE A 249 -8.93 9.86 3.26
C ILE A 249 -9.59 11.24 3.21
N ALA A 250 -10.91 11.31 3.11
CA ALA A 250 -11.66 12.57 3.11
C ALA A 250 -11.36 13.45 4.33
N ARG A 251 -11.08 12.83 5.48
CA ARG A 251 -10.83 13.52 6.75
C ARG A 251 -9.36 13.83 6.99
N VAL A 252 -8.45 12.90 6.65
CA VAL A 252 -7.04 12.98 7.02
C VAL A 252 -6.15 13.46 5.88
N GLN A 253 -6.57 13.29 4.63
CA GLN A 253 -5.82 13.68 3.43
C GLN A 253 -6.74 14.28 2.35
N PRO A 254 -7.43 15.41 2.63
CA PRO A 254 -8.43 15.98 1.71
C PRO A 254 -7.86 16.34 0.34
N MET A 255 -6.59 16.77 0.24
CA MET A 255 -5.94 17.04 -1.05
C MET A 255 -5.81 15.75 -1.89
N LYS A 256 -5.52 14.61 -1.29
CA LYS A 256 -5.51 13.32 -1.99
C LYS A 256 -6.90 12.97 -2.53
N LEU A 257 -7.96 13.18 -1.74
CA LEU A 257 -9.33 12.96 -2.18
C LEU A 257 -9.67 13.86 -3.38
N ALA A 258 -9.43 15.16 -3.26
CA ALA A 258 -9.71 16.12 -4.32
C ALA A 258 -8.94 15.78 -5.61
N ALA A 259 -7.66 15.39 -5.49
CA ALA A 259 -6.81 15.04 -6.62
C ALA A 259 -7.23 13.72 -7.31
N MET A 260 -7.60 12.68 -6.55
CA MET A 260 -8.04 11.41 -7.14
C MET A 260 -9.41 11.50 -7.81
N GLU A 261 -10.21 12.50 -7.45
CA GLU A 261 -11.49 12.80 -8.07
C GLU A 261 -11.40 13.88 -9.16
N ALA A 262 -10.22 14.52 -9.33
CA ALA A 262 -10.03 15.71 -10.15
C ALA A 262 -11.07 16.80 -9.85
N LEU A 263 -11.38 16.94 -8.55
CA LEU A 263 -12.32 17.91 -8.00
C LEU A 263 -11.56 19.22 -7.77
N TYR A 264 -11.66 20.18 -8.70
CA TYR A 264 -10.97 21.45 -8.60
C TYR A 264 -11.68 22.42 -7.67
N ASP A 265 -12.97 22.61 -7.86
CA ASP A 265 -13.79 23.44 -6.98
C ASP A 265 -14.60 22.57 -6.02
N GLY A 266 -14.51 22.88 -4.74
CA GLY A 266 -15.31 22.19 -3.74
C GLY A 266 -16.80 22.45 -3.92
N GLN A 267 -17.60 21.46 -3.59
CA GLN A 267 -19.06 21.59 -3.71
C GLN A 267 -19.80 20.79 -2.69
N GLN A 268 -21.00 21.25 -2.38
CA GLN A 268 -21.95 20.54 -1.55
C GLN A 268 -22.69 19.49 -2.41
N GLY A 269 -22.87 18.29 -1.88
CA GLY A 269 -23.46 17.19 -2.65
C GLY A 269 -22.60 16.77 -3.85
N ALA A 270 -21.29 16.69 -3.67
CA ALA A 270 -20.31 16.38 -4.72
C ALA A 270 -20.62 15.04 -5.40
N PRO A 271 -20.64 15.00 -6.74
CA PRO A 271 -20.78 13.76 -7.50
C PRO A 271 -19.49 12.97 -7.50
N LEU A 272 -19.61 11.64 -7.68
CA LEU A 272 -18.48 10.77 -8.02
C LEU A 272 -18.39 10.66 -9.55
N THR A 273 -17.26 11.05 -10.13
CA THR A 273 -17.03 10.83 -11.56
C THR A 273 -16.68 9.36 -11.80
N ALA A 274 -17.61 8.57 -12.31
CA ALA A 274 -17.39 7.14 -12.56
C ALA A 274 -16.41 6.91 -13.73
N ILE A 275 -16.59 7.64 -14.82
CA ILE A 275 -15.75 7.61 -16.02
C ILE A 275 -15.49 9.05 -16.45
N GLY A 276 -14.24 9.36 -16.82
CA GLY A 276 -13.88 10.69 -17.32
C GLY A 276 -12.57 10.69 -18.09
N ILE A 277 -12.42 11.66 -18.97
CA ILE A 277 -11.18 11.97 -19.70
C ILE A 277 -10.70 13.33 -19.22
N VAL A 278 -9.64 13.32 -18.40
CA VAL A 278 -9.08 14.52 -17.80
C VAL A 278 -8.33 15.33 -18.84
N ARG A 279 -8.55 16.65 -18.85
CA ARG A 279 -7.84 17.60 -19.75
C ARG A 279 -6.38 17.79 -19.33
N PRO A 280 -5.51 18.28 -20.22
CA PRO A 280 -4.16 18.70 -19.89
C PRO A 280 -4.12 19.71 -18.74
N GLU A 281 -3.03 19.73 -17.98
CA GLU A 281 -2.92 20.53 -16.76
C GLU A 281 -3.12 22.04 -16.98
N ALA A 282 -2.63 22.56 -18.11
CA ALA A 282 -2.76 23.98 -18.46
C ALA A 282 -4.23 24.43 -18.67
N GLU A 283 -5.13 23.50 -18.94
CA GLU A 283 -6.55 23.74 -19.17
C GLU A 283 -7.44 23.46 -17.96
N ARG A 284 -6.83 23.03 -16.84
CA ARG A 284 -7.57 22.62 -15.63
C ARG A 284 -7.54 23.69 -14.56
N THR A 285 -8.54 24.53 -14.55
CA THR A 285 -8.69 25.61 -13.55
C THR A 285 -9.97 25.49 -12.73
N SER A 286 -10.97 24.76 -13.22
CA SER A 286 -12.27 24.55 -12.58
C SER A 286 -12.80 23.12 -12.83
N ASN A 287 -13.90 22.76 -12.15
CA ASN A 287 -14.57 21.48 -12.39
C ASN A 287 -15.11 21.33 -13.82
N GLU A 288 -15.50 22.43 -14.46
CA GLU A 288 -16.00 22.43 -15.84
C GLU A 288 -14.86 22.18 -16.82
N ASP A 289 -13.70 22.79 -16.59
CA ASP A 289 -12.53 22.65 -17.44
C ASP A 289 -11.69 21.39 -17.17
N ALA A 290 -11.97 20.68 -16.09
CA ALA A 290 -11.19 19.50 -15.70
C ALA A 290 -11.31 18.33 -16.67
N PHE A 291 -12.39 18.24 -17.44
CA PHE A 291 -12.71 17.06 -18.26
C PHE A 291 -13.11 17.42 -19.69
N TYR A 292 -12.67 16.60 -20.67
CA TYR A 292 -13.27 16.59 -22.00
C TYR A 292 -14.62 15.89 -22.02
N PHE A 293 -14.76 14.86 -21.18
CA PHE A 293 -15.98 14.07 -21.03
C PHE A 293 -16.00 13.44 -19.65
N LYS A 294 -17.17 13.39 -19.01
CA LYS A 294 -17.37 12.68 -17.76
C LYS A 294 -18.79 12.13 -17.60
N ILE A 295 -18.88 11.05 -16.83
CA ILE A 295 -20.14 10.48 -16.35
C ILE A 295 -20.10 10.51 -14.84
N ASP A 296 -20.98 11.34 -14.27
CA ASP A 296 -21.06 11.57 -12.84
C ASP A 296 -22.23 10.80 -12.23
N ILE A 297 -21.99 10.25 -11.01
CA ILE A 297 -23.05 9.72 -10.15
C ILE A 297 -23.34 10.79 -9.11
N PRO A 298 -24.53 11.43 -9.16
CA PRO A 298 -24.83 12.58 -8.28
C PRO A 298 -24.73 12.24 -6.80
N LYS A 299 -24.15 13.15 -6.00
CA LYS A 299 -24.02 13.09 -4.54
C LYS A 299 -23.20 11.92 -3.99
N LEU A 300 -22.75 10.99 -4.83
CA LEU A 300 -22.10 9.76 -4.35
C LEU A 300 -20.77 10.03 -3.65
N LEU A 301 -20.00 11.03 -4.09
CA LEU A 301 -18.72 11.38 -3.43
C LEU A 301 -18.97 11.93 -2.01
N SER A 302 -19.95 12.80 -1.82
CA SER A 302 -20.33 13.30 -0.49
C SER A 302 -20.79 12.17 0.43
N ILE A 303 -21.64 11.26 -0.06
CA ILE A 303 -22.12 10.09 0.69
C ILE A 303 -20.96 9.19 1.09
N MET A 304 -20.06 8.85 0.17
CA MET A 304 -18.92 7.98 0.45
C MET A 304 -17.93 8.60 1.42
N SER A 305 -17.68 9.91 1.30
CA SER A 305 -16.71 10.64 2.12
C SER A 305 -17.19 10.89 3.55
N PHE A 306 -18.46 11.34 3.70
CA PHE A 306 -18.96 11.87 4.96
C PHE A 306 -20.25 11.21 5.47
N ARG A 307 -20.79 10.24 4.72
CA ARG A 307 -22.08 9.56 5.02
C ARG A 307 -23.27 10.53 5.01
N ASP A 308 -23.13 11.66 4.32
CA ASP A 308 -24.13 12.69 4.15
C ASP A 308 -24.19 13.11 2.68
N ALA A 309 -25.39 13.08 2.09
CA ALA A 309 -25.60 13.38 0.68
C ALA A 309 -25.36 14.86 0.33
N ASP A 310 -25.46 15.74 1.30
CA ASP A 310 -25.32 17.19 1.15
C ASP A 310 -24.06 17.73 1.82
N ALA A 311 -23.15 16.84 2.29
CA ALA A 311 -21.86 17.25 2.83
C ALA A 311 -21.02 18.01 1.79
N TYR A 312 -20.30 19.03 2.27
CA TYR A 312 -19.34 19.73 1.45
C TYR A 312 -18.06 18.91 1.30
N VAL A 313 -17.58 18.76 0.06
CA VAL A 313 -16.28 18.17 -0.25
C VAL A 313 -15.39 19.28 -0.78
N ALA A 314 -14.27 19.55 -0.08
CA ALA A 314 -13.30 20.57 -0.49
C ALA A 314 -12.60 20.17 -1.78
N GLY A 315 -12.45 21.10 -2.71
CA GLY A 315 -11.71 20.94 -3.95
C GLY A 315 -10.24 21.36 -3.83
N ILE A 316 -9.48 21.12 -4.89
CA ILE A 316 -8.07 21.51 -4.98
C ILE A 316 -7.91 23.01 -4.76
N ASN A 317 -8.78 23.82 -5.38
CA ASN A 317 -8.73 25.28 -5.28
C ASN A 317 -9.00 25.76 -3.85
N ASP A 318 -9.93 25.15 -3.12
CA ASP A 318 -10.18 25.48 -1.72
C ASP A 318 -8.97 25.16 -0.83
N LEU A 319 -8.32 24.01 -1.07
CA LEU A 319 -7.19 23.55 -0.27
C LEU A 319 -5.90 24.34 -0.56
N VAL A 320 -5.79 24.92 -1.76
CA VAL A 320 -4.66 25.79 -2.14
C VAL A 320 -4.91 27.22 -1.71
N ASN A 321 -6.08 27.79 -2.03
CA ASN A 321 -6.37 29.21 -1.87
C ASN A 321 -7.11 29.55 -0.56
N GLY A 322 -7.67 28.54 0.11
CA GLY A 322 -8.53 28.70 1.26
C GLY A 322 -10.00 28.89 0.89
N ASN A 323 -10.89 28.57 1.83
CA ASN A 323 -12.33 28.81 1.71
C ASN A 323 -12.92 29.11 3.10
N GLU A 324 -13.04 30.39 3.43
CA GLU A 324 -13.52 30.86 4.73
C GLU A 324 -14.94 30.35 5.04
N LYS A 325 -15.81 30.28 4.03
CA LYS A 325 -17.21 29.84 4.20
C LYS A 325 -17.30 28.43 4.78
N TYR A 326 -16.35 27.57 4.44
CA TYR A 326 -16.32 26.17 4.88
C TYR A 326 -15.18 25.87 5.86
N GLY A 327 -14.48 26.92 6.35
CA GLY A 327 -13.40 26.78 7.32
C GLY A 327 -12.16 26.08 6.78
N VAL A 328 -11.89 26.16 5.47
CA VAL A 328 -10.72 25.55 4.84
C VAL A 328 -9.58 26.55 4.83
N MET A 329 -8.52 26.26 5.58
CA MET A 329 -7.29 27.07 5.64
C MET A 329 -6.49 26.93 4.34
N SER A 330 -5.99 28.04 3.80
CA SER A 330 -5.15 28.04 2.58
C SER A 330 -3.80 27.36 2.81
N ALA A 331 -3.22 26.82 1.74
CA ALA A 331 -1.84 26.31 1.78
C ALA A 331 -0.84 27.42 2.11
N ALA A 332 -1.05 28.66 1.65
CA ALA A 332 -0.21 29.80 1.96
C ALA A 332 -0.19 30.11 3.46
N GLU A 333 -1.33 30.10 4.14
CA GLU A 333 -1.43 30.30 5.58
C GLU A 333 -0.74 29.17 6.35
N LYS A 334 -0.92 27.91 5.94
CA LYS A 334 -0.20 26.76 6.51
C LYS A 334 1.32 26.89 6.35
N MET A 335 1.78 27.40 5.19
CA MET A 335 3.20 27.66 4.94
C MET A 335 3.74 28.75 5.89
N GLU A 336 2.99 29.81 6.12
CA GLU A 336 3.39 30.87 7.07
C GLU A 336 3.51 30.32 8.50
N ARG A 337 2.51 29.57 8.97
CA ARG A 337 2.53 28.91 10.27
C ARG A 337 3.70 27.90 10.38
N GLY A 338 3.93 27.11 9.34
CA GLY A 338 5.06 26.19 9.29
C GLY A 338 6.43 26.88 9.35
N ARG A 339 6.58 28.04 8.69
CA ARG A 339 7.82 28.84 8.76
C ARG A 339 8.10 29.36 10.16
N VAL A 340 7.07 29.69 10.94
CA VAL A 340 7.23 30.05 12.36
C VAL A 340 7.82 28.88 13.14
N ALA A 341 7.28 27.64 12.97
CA ALA A 341 7.79 26.46 13.64
C ALA A 341 9.24 26.11 13.24
N VAL A 342 9.57 26.21 11.94
CA VAL A 342 10.94 26.01 11.42
C VAL A 342 11.88 27.06 11.99
N GLY A 343 11.43 28.33 12.09
CA GLY A 343 12.20 29.44 12.66
C GLY A 343 12.52 29.23 14.15
N GLU A 344 11.55 28.76 14.93
CA GLU A 344 11.80 28.46 16.36
C GLU A 344 12.82 27.32 16.54
N LEU A 345 12.77 26.29 15.70
CA LEU A 345 13.78 25.22 15.71
C LEU A 345 15.18 25.74 15.32
N ALA A 346 15.28 26.64 14.36
CA ALA A 346 16.54 27.28 13.97
C ALA A 346 17.10 28.15 15.12
N ARG A 347 16.23 28.92 15.80
CA ARG A 347 16.60 29.71 16.99
C ARG A 347 17.10 28.82 18.14
N TYR A 348 16.45 27.69 18.38
CA TYR A 348 16.87 26.71 19.39
C TYR A 348 18.28 26.19 19.12
N ARG A 349 18.57 25.81 17.89
CA ARG A 349 19.92 25.35 17.49
C ARG A 349 20.98 26.43 17.67
N ALA A 350 20.68 27.66 17.25
CA ALA A 350 21.59 28.79 17.44
C ALA A 350 21.84 29.09 18.93
N ALA A 351 20.81 28.99 19.78
CA ALA A 351 20.93 29.17 21.21
C ALA A 351 21.78 28.07 21.88
N LEU A 352 21.65 26.81 21.42
CA LEU A 352 22.51 25.70 21.87
C LEU A 352 23.98 25.97 21.54
N GLU A 353 24.28 26.42 20.31
CA GLU A 353 25.64 26.75 19.87
C GLU A 353 26.21 27.95 20.66
N ALA A 354 25.39 28.92 21.01
CA ALA A 354 25.77 30.09 21.79
C ALA A 354 25.81 29.86 23.29
N GLY A 355 25.22 28.76 23.80
CA GLY A 355 25.08 28.49 25.24
C GLY A 355 24.07 29.41 25.95
N ASP A 356 23.10 29.99 25.20
CA ASP A 356 22.06 30.87 25.73
C ASP A 356 20.92 30.09 26.38
N GLN A 357 21.09 29.78 27.64
CA GLN A 357 20.14 28.98 28.41
C GLN A 357 18.75 29.62 28.52
N ALA A 358 18.66 30.95 28.56
CA ALA A 358 17.37 31.63 28.66
C ALA A 358 16.52 31.44 27.40
N VAL A 359 17.13 31.51 26.21
CA VAL A 359 16.46 31.25 24.93
C VAL A 359 16.14 29.77 24.78
N ILE A 360 17.02 28.87 25.20
CA ILE A 360 16.78 27.42 25.20
C ILE A 360 15.54 27.09 26.03
N ASP A 361 15.45 27.57 27.26
CA ASP A 361 14.32 27.31 28.18
C ASP A 361 13.01 27.88 27.64
N GLN A 362 13.06 29.09 27.03
CA GLN A 362 11.89 29.72 26.41
C GLN A 362 11.34 28.88 25.24
N ILE A 363 12.22 28.38 24.37
CA ILE A 363 11.78 27.62 23.20
C ILE A 363 11.34 26.20 23.63
N THR A 364 12.04 25.56 24.58
CA THR A 364 11.63 24.27 25.13
C THR A 364 10.22 24.34 25.71
N ALA A 365 9.86 25.43 26.38
CA ALA A 365 8.51 25.62 26.91
C ALA A 365 7.44 25.68 25.81
N LYS A 366 7.76 26.21 24.62
CA LYS A 366 6.85 26.23 23.47
C LYS A 366 6.63 24.86 22.81
N PHE A 367 7.56 23.93 22.98
CA PHE A 367 7.45 22.58 22.46
C PHE A 367 6.99 21.55 23.51
N ASP A 368 6.69 21.99 24.73
CA ASP A 368 6.25 21.13 25.82
C ASP A 368 4.72 20.97 25.80
N PRO A 369 4.19 19.79 25.38
CA PRO A 369 2.74 19.57 25.29
C PRO A 369 2.03 19.57 26.65
N SER A 370 2.78 19.52 27.77
CA SER A 370 2.20 19.58 29.12
C SER A 370 1.83 21.01 29.54
N LYS A 371 2.30 22.02 28.80
CA LYS A 371 2.02 23.44 29.03
C LYS A 371 0.99 23.97 28.06
N PRO A 372 0.03 24.82 28.50
CA PRO A 372 -0.98 25.38 27.59
C PRO A 372 -0.41 26.10 26.36
N GLU A 373 0.68 26.88 26.54
CA GLU A 373 1.38 27.58 25.45
C GLU A 373 2.02 26.57 24.47
N GLY A 374 2.55 25.48 24.98
CA GLY A 374 3.16 24.43 24.15
C GLY A 374 2.11 23.65 23.39
N GLU A 375 1.01 23.26 24.02
CA GLU A 375 -0.12 22.60 23.33
C GLU A 375 -0.66 23.47 22.19
N GLU A 376 -0.85 24.78 22.45
CA GLU A 376 -1.30 25.73 21.43
C GLU A 376 -0.28 25.86 20.30
N PHE A 377 1.01 26.01 20.60
CA PHE A 377 2.06 26.14 19.58
C PHE A 377 2.16 24.88 18.70
N LEU A 378 2.12 23.71 19.31
CA LEU A 378 2.16 22.44 18.59
C LEU A 378 0.96 22.28 17.65
N ARG A 379 -0.24 22.67 18.08
CA ARG A 379 -1.46 22.58 17.30
C ARG A 379 -1.52 23.63 16.17
N GLU A 380 -1.16 24.88 16.46
CA GLU A 380 -1.37 26.00 15.53
C GLU A 380 -0.20 26.21 14.57
N TYR A 381 1.01 25.81 14.93
CA TYR A 381 2.22 26.05 14.14
C TYR A 381 2.96 24.77 13.77
N PHE A 382 3.27 23.91 14.73
CA PHE A 382 4.06 22.70 14.46
C PHE A 382 3.28 21.65 13.64
N ALA A 383 1.97 21.59 13.76
CA ALA A 383 1.13 20.74 12.90
C ALA A 383 1.33 21.01 11.39
N TYR A 384 1.83 22.19 11.04
CA TYR A 384 2.16 22.60 9.67
C TYR A 384 3.67 22.70 9.40
N PHE A 385 4.49 22.08 10.24
CA PHE A 385 5.95 22.19 10.18
C PHE A 385 6.52 21.91 8.78
N GLY A 386 6.04 20.85 8.12
CA GLY A 386 6.49 20.50 6.77
C GLY A 386 6.15 21.55 5.71
N TYR A 387 5.05 22.28 5.87
CA TYR A 387 4.68 23.36 4.93
C TYR A 387 5.70 24.50 4.93
N GLY A 388 6.43 24.71 6.03
CA GLY A 388 7.47 25.74 6.13
C GLY A 388 8.64 25.54 5.17
N TYR A 389 8.80 24.35 4.60
CA TYR A 389 9.83 24.01 3.61
C TYR A 389 9.34 24.09 2.15
N LEU A 390 8.08 24.41 1.93
CA LEU A 390 7.53 24.56 0.58
C LEU A 390 7.78 25.99 0.05
N ASP A 391 8.04 26.09 -1.27
CA ASP A 391 8.28 27.37 -1.94
C ASP A 391 6.97 28.03 -2.38
N THR A 392 6.02 27.23 -2.88
CA THR A 392 4.73 27.70 -3.40
C THR A 392 3.56 26.85 -2.90
N PRO A 393 2.36 27.46 -2.73
CA PRO A 393 1.15 26.73 -2.33
C PRO A 393 0.76 25.58 -3.27
N GLN A 394 1.09 25.70 -4.56
CA GLN A 394 0.76 24.70 -5.59
C GLN A 394 1.53 23.39 -5.42
N GLN A 395 2.67 23.41 -4.72
CA GLN A 395 3.46 22.19 -4.46
C GLN A 395 2.71 21.12 -3.66
N VAL A 396 1.64 21.49 -2.96
CA VAL A 396 0.81 20.52 -2.22
C VAL A 396 -0.10 19.67 -3.12
N VAL A 397 -0.21 20.03 -4.41
CA VAL A 397 -1.09 19.34 -5.35
C VAL A 397 -0.35 18.18 -6.01
N PRO A 398 -0.75 16.92 -5.77
CA PRO A 398 -0.13 15.76 -6.40
C PRO A 398 -0.54 15.65 -7.88
N ASN A 399 0.02 14.66 -8.59
CA ASN A 399 -0.28 14.42 -10.00
C ASN A 399 -1.75 13.96 -10.20
N VAL A 400 -2.64 14.89 -10.47
CA VAL A 400 -4.09 14.67 -10.58
C VAL A 400 -4.46 13.61 -11.63
N PRO A 401 -3.98 13.67 -12.91
CA PRO A 401 -4.35 12.66 -13.90
C PRO A 401 -3.94 11.25 -13.49
N LEU A 402 -2.73 11.09 -12.97
CA LEU A 402 -2.23 9.79 -12.55
C LEU A 402 -3.08 9.19 -11.42
N LEU A 403 -3.47 10.00 -10.45
CA LEU A 403 -4.34 9.58 -9.36
C LEU A 403 -5.75 9.23 -9.83
N PHE A 404 -6.33 10.10 -10.67
CA PHE A 404 -7.66 9.90 -11.23
C PHE A 404 -7.78 8.56 -11.95
N TYR A 405 -6.86 8.29 -12.89
CA TYR A 405 -6.90 7.04 -13.65
C TYR A 405 -6.54 5.81 -12.82
N SER A 406 -5.57 5.92 -11.90
CA SER A 406 -5.21 4.82 -10.99
C SER A 406 -6.38 4.40 -10.13
N PHE A 407 -7.13 5.35 -9.59
CA PHE A 407 -8.34 5.06 -8.80
C PHE A 407 -9.40 4.34 -9.62
N ARG A 408 -9.69 4.81 -10.84
CA ARG A 408 -10.70 4.18 -11.73
C ARG A 408 -10.29 2.79 -12.17
N VAL A 409 -9.02 2.56 -12.49
CA VAL A 409 -8.50 1.22 -12.80
C VAL A 409 -8.66 0.27 -11.63
N MET A 410 -8.29 0.70 -10.43
CA MET A 410 -8.41 -0.10 -9.21
C MET A 410 -9.86 -0.47 -8.89
N VAL A 411 -10.75 0.52 -8.85
CA VAL A 411 -12.17 0.30 -8.50
C VAL A 411 -12.90 -0.46 -9.59
N GLY A 412 -12.70 -0.11 -10.86
CA GLY A 412 -13.33 -0.79 -11.99
C GLY A 412 -12.93 -2.26 -12.09
N ALA A 413 -11.63 -2.56 -11.91
CA ALA A 413 -11.16 -3.93 -11.86
C ALA A 413 -11.72 -4.68 -10.63
N GLY A 414 -11.79 -4.03 -9.46
CA GLY A 414 -12.38 -4.61 -8.26
C GLY A 414 -13.85 -5.03 -8.46
N CYS A 415 -14.67 -4.15 -9.03
CA CYS A 415 -16.06 -4.47 -9.39
C CYS A 415 -16.14 -5.64 -10.38
N PHE A 416 -15.27 -5.63 -11.40
CA PHE A 416 -15.18 -6.73 -12.36
C PHE A 416 -14.81 -8.05 -11.69
N PHE A 417 -13.88 -8.07 -10.73
CA PHE A 417 -13.47 -9.30 -10.02
C PHE A 417 -14.58 -9.89 -9.15
N ILE A 418 -15.40 -9.05 -8.51
CA ILE A 418 -16.58 -9.51 -7.78
C ILE A 418 -17.51 -10.29 -8.73
N LEU A 419 -17.83 -9.71 -9.87
CA LEU A 419 -18.70 -10.35 -10.86
C LEU A 419 -18.08 -11.63 -11.43
N LEU A 420 -16.79 -11.55 -11.83
CA LEU A 420 -16.08 -12.68 -12.43
C LEU A 420 -16.00 -13.87 -11.48
N LEU A 421 -15.56 -13.66 -10.24
CA LEU A 421 -15.41 -14.71 -9.24
C LEU A 421 -16.76 -15.31 -8.84
N GLY A 422 -17.80 -14.49 -8.71
CA GLY A 422 -19.17 -14.96 -8.43
C GLY A 422 -19.73 -15.83 -9.55
N VAL A 423 -19.58 -15.41 -10.81
CA VAL A 423 -20.02 -16.17 -11.99
C VAL A 423 -19.24 -17.49 -12.12
N ILE A 424 -17.91 -17.44 -11.97
CA ILE A 424 -17.06 -18.65 -12.04
C ILE A 424 -17.44 -19.63 -10.93
N TRP A 425 -17.59 -19.16 -9.70
CA TRP A 425 -18.01 -20.01 -8.58
C TRP A 425 -19.36 -20.69 -8.85
N TRP A 426 -20.36 -19.92 -9.31
CA TRP A 426 -21.69 -20.43 -9.60
C TRP A 426 -21.69 -21.47 -10.74
N LEU A 427 -21.00 -21.18 -11.86
CA LEU A 427 -20.91 -22.09 -13.00
C LEU A 427 -20.11 -23.35 -12.69
N ASN A 428 -19.05 -23.23 -11.89
CA ASN A 428 -18.25 -24.39 -11.47
C ASN A 428 -19.06 -25.34 -10.57
N ARG A 429 -19.93 -24.80 -9.68
CA ARG A 429 -20.85 -25.63 -8.88
C ARG A 429 -21.92 -26.34 -9.69
N LYS A 430 -22.26 -25.80 -10.86
CA LYS A 430 -23.24 -26.41 -11.79
C LYS A 430 -22.57 -27.32 -12.84
N ASP A 431 -21.26 -27.56 -12.73
CA ASP A 431 -20.46 -28.30 -13.72
C ASP A 431 -20.52 -27.76 -15.15
N LYS A 432 -20.89 -26.47 -15.32
CA LYS A 432 -21.07 -25.80 -16.63
C LYS A 432 -19.88 -24.90 -17.02
N LEU A 433 -18.88 -24.75 -16.14
CA LEU A 433 -17.77 -23.83 -16.39
C LEU A 433 -16.85 -24.30 -17.51
N ALA A 434 -16.57 -25.62 -17.60
CA ALA A 434 -15.65 -26.18 -18.59
C ALA A 434 -16.12 -25.94 -20.04
N ASP A 435 -17.44 -25.83 -20.26
CA ASP A 435 -18.04 -25.59 -21.58
C ASP A 435 -17.96 -24.12 -22.02
N ARG A 436 -17.64 -23.22 -21.10
CA ARG A 436 -17.58 -21.77 -21.34
C ARG A 436 -16.15 -21.29 -21.63
N ARG A 437 -15.58 -21.72 -22.75
CA ARG A 437 -14.18 -21.43 -23.12
C ARG A 437 -13.81 -19.95 -23.11
N TRP A 438 -14.75 -19.05 -23.48
CA TRP A 438 -14.51 -17.61 -23.44
C TRP A 438 -14.28 -17.13 -22.00
N LEU A 439 -15.08 -17.62 -21.03
CA LEU A 439 -14.97 -17.24 -19.62
C LEU A 439 -13.67 -17.78 -19.00
N LEU A 440 -13.24 -18.97 -19.39
CA LEU A 440 -11.94 -19.51 -19.01
C LEU A 440 -10.78 -18.66 -19.53
N ARG A 441 -10.87 -18.11 -20.75
CA ARG A 441 -9.87 -17.15 -21.26
C ARG A 441 -9.88 -15.85 -20.46
N VAL A 442 -11.06 -15.32 -20.15
CA VAL A 442 -11.19 -14.13 -19.28
C VAL A 442 -10.55 -14.40 -17.92
N ALA A 443 -10.76 -15.58 -17.33
CA ALA A 443 -10.14 -15.97 -16.06
C ALA A 443 -8.60 -16.01 -16.16
N VAL A 444 -8.02 -16.46 -17.26
CA VAL A 444 -6.56 -16.42 -17.47
C VAL A 444 -6.05 -14.97 -17.53
N TRP A 445 -6.74 -14.11 -18.30
CA TRP A 445 -6.36 -12.71 -18.45
C TRP A 445 -6.68 -11.84 -17.22
N SER A 446 -7.47 -12.35 -16.29
CA SER A 446 -7.69 -11.65 -15.01
C SER A 446 -6.44 -11.65 -14.10
N ILE A 447 -5.47 -12.57 -14.33
CA ILE A 447 -4.21 -12.57 -13.56
C ILE A 447 -3.45 -11.25 -13.73
N PRO A 448 -2.99 -10.86 -14.94
CA PRO A 448 -2.27 -9.59 -15.10
C PRO A 448 -3.13 -8.38 -14.73
N LEU A 449 -4.46 -8.43 -14.95
CA LEU A 449 -5.35 -7.35 -14.53
C LEU A 449 -5.40 -7.18 -13.00
N ALA A 450 -5.32 -8.27 -12.24
CA ALA A 450 -5.27 -8.21 -10.78
C ALA A 450 -3.98 -7.52 -10.27
N TYR A 451 -2.84 -7.82 -10.90
CA TYR A 451 -1.58 -7.12 -10.60
C TYR A 451 -1.66 -5.63 -10.96
N LEU A 452 -2.21 -5.31 -12.14
CA LEU A 452 -2.40 -3.91 -12.55
C LEU A 452 -3.28 -3.13 -11.56
N ALA A 453 -4.40 -3.71 -11.13
CA ALA A 453 -5.30 -3.10 -10.16
C ALA A 453 -4.61 -2.88 -8.80
N SER A 454 -3.82 -3.86 -8.34
CA SER A 454 -3.07 -3.77 -7.10
C SER A 454 -1.97 -2.70 -7.15
N GLN A 455 -1.23 -2.61 -8.25
CA GLN A 455 -0.24 -1.54 -8.47
C GLN A 455 -0.89 -0.15 -8.55
N ALA A 456 -2.04 -0.05 -9.24
CA ALA A 456 -2.80 1.21 -9.31
C ALA A 456 -3.22 1.69 -7.91
N GLY A 457 -3.60 0.79 -7.00
CA GLY A 457 -3.88 1.10 -5.61
C GLY A 457 -2.67 1.70 -4.87
N TRP A 458 -1.47 1.17 -5.09
CA TRP A 458 -0.25 1.73 -4.51
C TRP A 458 0.15 3.06 -5.14
N VAL A 459 0.02 3.22 -6.45
CA VAL A 459 0.22 4.53 -7.11
C VAL A 459 -0.71 5.56 -6.51
N LEU A 460 -1.99 5.24 -6.33
CA LEU A 460 -2.94 6.12 -5.67
C LEU A 460 -2.50 6.48 -4.23
N ALA A 461 -2.08 5.50 -3.44
CA ALA A 461 -1.70 5.71 -2.06
C ALA A 461 -0.46 6.59 -1.90
N GLU A 462 0.59 6.34 -2.70
CA GLU A 462 1.91 6.94 -2.52
C GLU A 462 2.12 8.21 -3.34
N VAL A 463 1.65 8.27 -4.58
CA VAL A 463 1.65 9.50 -5.37
C VAL A 463 0.66 10.50 -4.81
N GLY A 464 -0.50 10.02 -4.30
CA GLY A 464 -1.49 10.88 -3.64
C GLY A 464 -1.03 11.49 -2.31
N ARG A 465 0.05 10.99 -1.73
CA ARG A 465 0.69 11.57 -0.55
C ARG A 465 1.67 12.69 -0.88
N GLN A 466 2.13 12.79 -2.14
CA GLN A 466 3.10 13.82 -2.51
C GLN A 466 2.53 15.23 -2.27
N PRO A 467 3.38 16.20 -1.82
CA PRO A 467 4.86 16.13 -1.74
C PRO A 467 5.40 15.50 -0.44
N TRP A 468 4.57 14.89 0.38
CA TRP A 468 4.92 14.45 1.72
C TRP A 468 5.64 13.10 1.76
N ALA A 469 6.72 13.01 2.51
CA ALA A 469 7.25 11.76 3.06
C ALA A 469 6.46 11.38 4.34
N ILE A 470 6.19 12.38 5.20
CA ILE A 470 5.27 12.25 6.34
C ILE A 470 4.27 13.39 6.20
N GLN A 471 2.99 13.05 6.18
CA GLN A 471 1.90 13.99 5.96
C GLN A 471 2.04 15.24 6.84
N ASP A 472 2.05 16.41 6.22
CA ASP A 472 2.13 17.76 6.82
C ASP A 472 3.41 18.06 7.63
N LEU A 473 4.24 17.05 7.98
CA LEU A 473 5.43 17.20 8.81
C LEU A 473 6.74 17.18 8.03
N MET A 474 6.87 16.35 7.00
CA MET A 474 8.13 16.21 6.27
C MET A 474 7.88 16.07 4.77
N PRO A 475 8.18 17.07 3.96
CA PRO A 475 8.18 16.92 2.51
C PRO A 475 9.35 16.04 2.04
N VAL A 476 9.17 15.37 0.90
CA VAL A 476 10.16 14.46 0.31
C VAL A 476 11.50 15.15 0.05
N GLY A 477 11.45 16.45 -0.28
CA GLY A 477 12.65 17.24 -0.56
C GLY A 477 13.66 17.33 0.58
N ILE A 478 13.24 17.16 1.85
CA ILE A 478 14.13 17.19 3.02
C ILE A 478 14.37 15.79 3.64
N ALA A 479 13.64 14.79 3.16
CA ALA A 479 13.70 13.42 3.70
C ALA A 479 14.91 12.62 3.18
N ALA A 480 15.44 12.98 2.01
CA ALA A 480 16.52 12.25 1.35
C ALA A 480 17.87 12.41 2.04
N SER A 481 18.74 11.42 1.85
CA SER A 481 20.11 11.42 2.34
C SER A 481 20.97 12.44 1.61
N LYS A 482 22.00 12.96 2.29
CA LYS A 482 23.01 13.86 1.70
C LYS A 482 24.10 13.05 0.99
N ILE A 483 23.74 12.38 -0.10
CA ILE A 483 24.64 11.56 -0.94
C ILE A 483 24.68 12.13 -2.36
N GLY A 484 25.69 11.74 -3.14
CA GLY A 484 25.81 12.22 -4.51
C GLY A 484 24.80 11.57 -5.47
N PRO A 485 24.22 12.32 -6.43
CA PRO A 485 23.22 11.81 -7.36
C PRO A 485 23.77 10.66 -8.24
N GLY A 486 25.06 10.66 -8.55
CA GLY A 486 25.72 9.59 -9.31
C GLY A 486 25.71 8.24 -8.61
N SER A 487 25.83 8.22 -7.27
CA SER A 487 25.76 6.97 -6.50
C SER A 487 24.34 6.38 -6.53
N VAL A 488 23.31 7.23 -6.38
CA VAL A 488 21.91 6.80 -6.40
C VAL A 488 21.50 6.33 -7.79
N SER A 489 21.87 7.07 -8.84
CA SER A 489 21.57 6.66 -10.22
C SER A 489 22.26 5.34 -10.59
N ALA A 490 23.50 5.12 -10.15
CA ALA A 490 24.20 3.85 -10.38
C ALA A 490 23.46 2.68 -9.69
N THR A 491 23.09 2.83 -8.43
CA THR A 491 22.32 1.79 -7.70
C THR A 491 20.92 1.57 -8.31
N PHE A 492 20.27 2.62 -8.80
CA PHE A 492 19.01 2.51 -9.54
C PHE A 492 19.13 1.57 -10.75
N PHE A 493 20.12 1.78 -11.61
CA PHE A 493 20.29 0.93 -12.80
C PHE A 493 20.73 -0.49 -12.45
N ILE A 494 21.56 -0.67 -11.42
CA ILE A 494 21.97 -2.00 -10.92
C ILE A 494 20.73 -2.76 -10.42
N PHE A 495 19.89 -2.15 -9.60
CA PHE A 495 18.69 -2.80 -9.08
C PHE A 495 17.64 -3.02 -10.17
N LEU A 496 17.46 -2.09 -11.09
CA LEU A 496 16.57 -2.28 -12.24
C LEU A 496 16.97 -3.52 -13.05
N ALA A 497 18.27 -3.68 -13.35
CA ALA A 497 18.78 -4.85 -14.07
C ALA A 497 18.60 -6.14 -13.25
N LEU A 498 18.94 -6.11 -11.96
CA LEU A 498 18.81 -7.24 -11.05
C LEU A 498 17.35 -7.70 -10.90
N PHE A 499 16.43 -6.78 -10.60
CA PHE A 499 15.01 -7.12 -10.40
C PHE A 499 14.36 -7.58 -11.69
N THR A 500 14.72 -7.00 -12.83
CA THR A 500 14.27 -7.48 -14.14
C THR A 500 14.74 -8.92 -14.39
N ALA A 501 16.00 -9.22 -14.11
CA ALA A 501 16.52 -10.59 -14.25
C ALA A 501 15.82 -11.57 -13.30
N LEU A 502 15.59 -11.19 -12.04
CA LEU A 502 14.85 -12.00 -11.07
C LEU A 502 13.40 -12.24 -11.51
N LEU A 503 12.70 -11.23 -12.01
CA LEU A 503 11.34 -11.36 -12.52
C LEU A 503 11.27 -12.30 -13.73
N ILE A 504 12.22 -12.18 -14.68
CA ILE A 504 12.30 -13.08 -15.84
C ILE A 504 12.56 -14.51 -15.38
N ALA A 505 13.48 -14.71 -14.44
CA ALA A 505 13.79 -16.02 -13.89
C ALA A 505 12.56 -16.63 -13.20
N GLU A 506 11.89 -15.88 -12.34
CA GLU A 506 10.68 -16.33 -11.66
C GLU A 506 9.58 -16.73 -12.65
N LEU A 507 9.20 -15.83 -13.58
CA LEU A 507 8.17 -16.10 -14.57
C LEU A 507 8.52 -17.33 -15.40
N SER A 508 9.78 -17.49 -15.79
CA SER A 508 10.25 -18.66 -16.56
C SER A 508 10.10 -19.95 -15.77
N ILE A 509 10.49 -19.95 -14.49
CA ILE A 509 10.38 -21.12 -13.60
C ILE A 509 8.90 -21.37 -13.31
N MET A 510 8.11 -20.35 -12.99
CA MET A 510 6.67 -20.45 -12.69
C MET A 510 5.90 -21.06 -13.88
N PHE A 511 6.08 -20.53 -15.10
CA PHE A 511 5.45 -21.06 -16.29
C PHE A 511 5.91 -22.50 -16.60
N ARG A 512 7.19 -22.82 -16.37
CA ARG A 512 7.69 -24.19 -16.53
C ARG A 512 7.00 -25.14 -15.54
N GLN A 513 6.88 -24.76 -14.26
CA GLN A 513 6.22 -25.58 -13.24
C GLN A 513 4.71 -25.74 -13.52
N ILE A 514 4.03 -24.71 -13.97
CA ILE A 514 2.64 -24.78 -14.42
C ILE A 514 2.49 -25.74 -15.61
N LYS A 515 3.42 -25.69 -16.58
CA LYS A 515 3.40 -26.60 -17.73
C LYS A 515 3.67 -28.07 -17.36
N ILE A 516 4.56 -28.32 -16.41
CA ILE A 516 4.84 -29.67 -15.88
C ILE A 516 3.58 -30.20 -15.17
N GLY A 517 2.99 -29.41 -14.30
CA GLY A 517 1.83 -29.76 -13.50
C GLY A 517 2.19 -30.47 -12.19
N PRO A 518 1.17 -30.98 -11.47
CA PRO A 518 1.37 -31.70 -10.23
C PRO A 518 2.04 -33.05 -10.48
N GLU A 519 3.06 -33.36 -9.68
CA GLU A 519 3.76 -34.66 -9.77
C GLU A 519 2.86 -35.79 -9.38
N ASN A 520 2.94 -36.90 -10.14
CA ASN A 520 2.35 -38.17 -9.68
C ASN A 520 3.24 -38.71 -8.55
N GLU A 521 2.67 -39.03 -7.40
CA GLU A 521 3.40 -39.76 -6.38
C GLU A 521 3.84 -41.10 -7.02
N LYS A 522 5.17 -41.33 -7.08
CA LYS A 522 5.68 -42.63 -7.42
C LYS A 522 5.10 -43.57 -6.35
N GLN A 523 4.33 -44.58 -6.80
CA GLN A 523 3.83 -45.67 -5.96
C GLN A 523 4.97 -46.39 -5.26
#